data_1bba8256a216ec3b3387aed64bd68bba
#
_entry.id   1bba8256a216ec3b3387aed64bd68bba
#
_cell.length_a   1.000
_cell.length_b   1.000
_cell.length_c   1.000
_cell.angle_alpha   90.00
_cell.angle_beta   90.00
_cell.angle_gamma   90.00
#
_symmetry.space_group_name_H-M   'P 1'
#
loop_
_entity.id
_entity.type
_entity.pdbx_description
1 polymer ?
#
loop_
_entity_poly.entity_id
_entity_poly.type
_entity_poly.pdbx_seq_one_letter_code
_entity_poly.pdbx_strand_id
1 'polypeptide(L)'
;MLREMCRMEFGKIWDSQELFGYFAWPTAGRLPDGRLIVVCSGFRMRHVCPFGKVTAFYSDDEGKTWSSPAVLSSSILDNRDAGLCVSGGKVLLTTFTVSRAVQRKYMGMW
;
A
#
# COMPACT_ATOMS: atom_id res chain seq x y z
N MET A 1 -17.63 22.71 -18.10
CA MET A 1 -16.29 22.12 -18.33
C MET A 1 -15.45 22.08 -17.06
N LEU A 2 -15.10 23.18 -16.43
CA LEU A 2 -14.32 23.18 -15.17
C LEU A 2 -15.04 22.47 -14.00
N ARG A 3 -16.37 22.47 -13.93
CA ARG A 3 -17.13 21.77 -12.87
C ARG A 3 -17.08 20.25 -13.00
N GLU A 4 -16.92 19.69 -14.17
CA GLU A 4 -16.81 18.26 -14.40
C GLU A 4 -15.41 17.73 -14.08
N MET A 5 -14.38 18.58 -14.20
CA MET A 5 -12.98 18.21 -13.90
C MET A 5 -12.68 18.12 -12.39
N CYS A 6 -13.55 18.62 -11.53
CA CYS A 6 -13.35 18.67 -10.08
C CYS A 6 -14.30 17.74 -9.30
N ARG A 7 -14.93 16.77 -9.97
CA ARG A 7 -15.74 15.77 -9.26
C ARG A 7 -14.83 14.85 -8.46
N MET A 8 -14.97 14.87 -7.15
CA MET A 8 -14.29 13.95 -6.24
C MET A 8 -15.28 12.93 -5.70
N GLU A 9 -14.86 11.68 -5.69
CA GLU A 9 -15.58 10.58 -5.07
C GLU A 9 -14.74 10.03 -3.92
N PHE A 10 -15.40 9.68 -2.82
CA PHE A 10 -14.75 9.15 -1.63
C PHE A 10 -15.26 7.74 -1.35
N GLY A 11 -14.36 6.87 -0.90
CA GLY A 11 -14.68 5.51 -0.53
C GLY A 11 -13.54 4.86 0.22
N LYS A 12 -13.77 3.64 0.66
CA LYS A 12 -12.75 2.79 1.28
C LYS A 12 -12.27 1.74 0.29
N ILE A 13 -10.96 1.57 0.18
CA ILE A 13 -10.35 0.49 -0.58
C ILE A 13 -10.40 -0.80 0.23
N TRP A 14 -10.10 -0.70 1.52
CA TRP A 14 -10.06 -1.83 2.46
C TRP A 14 -10.45 -1.36 3.86
N ASP A 15 -11.14 -2.21 4.58
CA ASP A 15 -11.47 -2.02 5.98
C ASP A 15 -11.24 -3.33 6.74
N SER A 16 -10.46 -3.29 7.79
CA SER A 16 -10.17 -4.46 8.61
C SER A 16 -10.18 -4.08 10.09
N GLN A 17 -10.85 -4.89 10.87
CA GLN A 17 -10.87 -4.80 12.34
C GLN A 17 -9.88 -5.77 13.00
N GLU A 18 -9.08 -6.46 12.19
CA GLU A 18 -8.10 -7.42 12.66
C GLU A 18 -6.92 -6.75 13.37
N LEU A 19 -6.20 -7.51 14.18
CA LEU A 19 -5.01 -7.03 14.90
C LEU A 19 -3.96 -6.42 13.95
N PHE A 20 -3.77 -7.02 12.79
CA PHE A 20 -2.89 -6.52 11.72
C PHE A 20 -3.66 -5.75 10.64
N GLY A 21 -4.66 -4.98 11.04
CA GLY A 21 -5.57 -4.25 10.16
C GLY A 21 -5.12 -2.84 9.77
N TYR A 22 -3.94 -2.41 10.18
CA TYR A 22 -3.43 -1.08 9.84
C TYR A 22 -2.75 -1.09 8.47
N PHE A 23 -3.27 -0.27 7.56
CA PHE A 23 -2.76 -0.05 6.21
C PHE A 23 -2.56 1.45 5.99
N ALA A 24 -1.43 1.86 5.44
CA ALA A 24 -1.09 3.27 5.32
C ALA A 24 -0.07 3.53 4.20
N TRP A 25 0.11 4.81 3.89
CA TRP A 25 1.05 5.35 2.89
C TRP A 25 0.81 4.75 1.50
N PRO A 26 -0.36 5.01 0.91
CA PRO A 26 -0.68 4.48 -0.40
C PRO A 26 -0.02 5.26 -1.53
N THR A 27 0.35 4.54 -2.57
CA THR A 27 0.69 5.08 -3.89
C THR A 27 -0.18 4.38 -4.92
N ALA A 28 -0.81 5.13 -5.81
CA ALA A 28 -1.71 4.62 -6.83
C ALA A 28 -1.13 4.75 -8.23
N GLY A 29 -1.52 3.85 -9.10
CA GLY A 29 -1.14 3.89 -10.52
C GLY A 29 -2.12 3.09 -11.37
N ARG A 30 -1.88 3.12 -12.68
CA ARG A 30 -2.61 2.30 -13.65
C ARG A 30 -1.64 1.29 -14.27
N LEU A 31 -2.00 0.03 -14.21
CA LEU A 31 -1.23 -1.04 -14.83
C LEU A 31 -1.33 -0.99 -16.37
N PRO A 32 -0.38 -1.61 -17.10
CA PRO A 32 -0.43 -1.67 -18.55
C PRO A 32 -1.70 -2.32 -19.12
N ASP A 33 -2.34 -3.21 -18.39
CA ASP A 33 -3.61 -3.84 -18.74
C ASP A 33 -4.86 -2.99 -18.47
N GLY A 34 -4.68 -1.78 -17.92
CA GLY A 34 -5.74 -0.82 -17.64
C GLY A 34 -6.29 -0.87 -16.23
N ARG A 35 -5.99 -1.90 -15.43
CA ARG A 35 -6.43 -1.97 -14.03
C ARG A 35 -5.77 -0.88 -13.19
N LEU A 36 -6.49 -0.40 -12.18
CA LEU A 36 -5.88 0.41 -11.14
C LEU A 36 -5.15 -0.47 -10.13
N ILE A 37 -4.05 0.03 -9.63
CA ILE A 37 -3.31 -0.58 -8.51
C ILE A 37 -3.08 0.47 -7.43
N VAL A 38 -3.25 0.08 -6.18
CA VAL A 38 -2.80 0.84 -5.01
C VAL A 38 -1.84 -0.03 -4.23
N VAL A 39 -0.63 0.46 -4.02
CA VAL A 39 0.38 -0.20 -3.17
C VAL A 39 0.51 0.57 -1.87
N CYS A 40 0.74 -0.13 -0.77
CA CYS A 40 0.88 0.49 0.54
C CYS A 40 1.65 -0.40 1.52
N SER A 41 1.98 0.16 2.67
CA SER A 41 2.39 -0.60 3.85
C SER A 41 1.15 -1.20 4.50
N GLY A 42 1.12 -2.51 4.67
CA GLY A 42 -0.06 -3.20 5.20
C GLY A 42 0.27 -4.28 6.21
N PHE A 43 -0.77 -4.92 6.71
CA PHE A 43 -0.70 -5.95 7.74
C PHE A 43 0.12 -5.54 8.95
N ARG A 44 -0.15 -4.35 9.44
CA ARG A 44 0.53 -3.72 10.57
C ARG A 44 -0.42 -3.65 11.76
N MET A 45 0.14 -3.67 12.97
CA MET A 45 -0.63 -3.38 14.18
C MET A 45 -0.81 -1.87 14.38
N ARG A 46 0.16 -1.08 13.92
CA ARG A 46 0.21 0.38 14.06
C ARG A 46 1.25 0.99 13.12
N HIS A 47 1.44 2.30 13.21
CA HIS A 47 2.36 3.09 12.38
C HIS A 47 3.76 2.45 12.25
N VAL A 48 4.41 2.11 13.34
CA VAL A 48 5.66 1.32 13.32
C VAL A 48 5.34 -0.10 13.76
N CYS A 49 5.68 -1.06 12.94
CA CYS A 49 5.38 -2.46 13.19
C CYS A 49 6.46 -3.35 12.58
N PRO A 50 7.11 -4.22 13.36
CA PRO A 50 8.20 -5.08 12.85
C PRO A 50 7.69 -6.18 11.90
N PHE A 51 6.37 -6.32 11.75
CA PHE A 51 5.73 -7.35 10.91
C PHE A 51 5.13 -6.78 9.62
N GLY A 52 5.38 -5.51 9.32
CA GLY A 52 4.83 -4.83 8.16
C GLY A 52 5.19 -5.50 6.84
N LYS A 53 4.24 -5.46 5.91
CA LYS A 53 4.36 -6.02 4.56
C LYS A 53 4.05 -4.95 3.53
N VAL A 54 4.62 -5.09 2.34
CA VAL A 54 4.19 -4.32 1.18
C VAL A 54 3.02 -5.06 0.54
N THR A 55 1.91 -4.35 0.37
CA THR A 55 0.65 -4.89 -0.14
C THR A 55 0.13 -4.12 -1.33
N ALA A 56 -0.69 -4.77 -2.13
CA ALA A 56 -1.39 -4.15 -3.23
C ALA A 56 -2.89 -4.48 -3.20
N PHE A 57 -3.67 -3.55 -3.74
CA PHE A 57 -5.08 -3.71 -4.06
C PHE A 57 -5.28 -3.40 -5.54
N TYR A 58 -6.16 -4.13 -6.20
CA TYR A 58 -6.44 -3.99 -7.62
C TYR A 58 -7.91 -3.66 -7.85
N SER A 59 -8.17 -2.82 -8.85
CA SER A 59 -9.51 -2.54 -9.33
C SER A 59 -9.55 -2.65 -10.85
N ASP A 60 -10.53 -3.34 -11.38
CA ASP A 60 -10.81 -3.47 -12.82
C ASP A 60 -12.07 -2.71 -13.27
N ASP A 61 -12.69 -1.96 -12.35
CA ASP A 61 -13.91 -1.19 -12.56
C ASP A 61 -13.76 0.31 -12.20
N GLU A 62 -12.58 0.85 -12.46
CA GLU A 62 -12.25 2.28 -12.20
C GLU A 62 -12.41 2.70 -10.73
N GLY A 63 -12.04 1.80 -9.81
CA GLY A 63 -12.02 2.10 -8.38
C GLY A 63 -13.38 1.97 -7.67
N LYS A 64 -14.40 1.43 -8.33
CA LYS A 64 -15.70 1.17 -7.70
C LYS A 64 -15.62 0.01 -6.70
N THR A 65 -14.89 -1.04 -7.07
CA THR A 65 -14.60 -2.18 -6.19
C THR A 65 -13.11 -2.50 -6.21
N TRP A 66 -12.63 -3.13 -5.14
CA TRP A 66 -11.22 -3.45 -4.94
C TRP A 66 -11.05 -4.90 -4.50
N SER A 67 -9.94 -5.48 -4.89
CA SER A 67 -9.55 -6.83 -4.45
C SER A 67 -9.26 -6.86 -2.95
N SER A 68 -9.19 -8.07 -2.39
CA SER A 68 -8.52 -8.30 -1.12
C SER A 68 -7.03 -7.94 -1.22
N PRO A 69 -6.35 -7.64 -0.10
CA PRO A 69 -4.94 -7.27 -0.12
C PRO A 69 -4.06 -8.43 -0.61
N ALA A 70 -3.21 -8.14 -1.58
CA ALA A 70 -2.18 -9.04 -2.07
C ALA A 70 -0.82 -8.66 -1.48
N VAL A 71 -0.09 -9.61 -0.91
CA VAL A 71 1.26 -9.37 -0.38
C VAL A 71 2.26 -9.39 -1.51
N LEU A 72 2.96 -8.26 -1.73
CA LEU A 72 4.00 -8.11 -2.74
C LEU A 72 5.39 -8.37 -2.18
N SER A 73 5.64 -7.98 -0.94
CA SER A 73 6.91 -8.20 -0.25
C SER A 73 6.68 -8.48 1.23
N SER A 74 7.30 -9.53 1.71
CA SER A 74 7.26 -9.94 3.11
C SER A 74 8.59 -10.59 3.49
N SER A 75 9.09 -10.25 4.66
CA SER A 75 10.32 -10.83 5.22
C SER A 75 10.25 -10.84 6.74
N ILE A 76 11.34 -11.21 7.40
CA ILE A 76 11.49 -11.08 8.86
C ILE A 76 11.69 -9.62 9.30
N LEU A 77 11.81 -8.70 8.36
CA LEU A 77 11.98 -7.27 8.58
C LEU A 77 10.67 -6.53 8.37
N ASP A 78 10.58 -5.31 8.88
CA ASP A 78 9.49 -4.39 8.56
C ASP A 78 9.64 -3.89 7.12
N ASN A 79 8.77 -4.38 6.23
CA ASN A 79 8.71 -3.94 4.83
C ASN A 79 7.73 -2.79 4.72
N ARG A 80 8.16 -1.66 4.14
CA ARG A 80 7.36 -0.44 4.18
C ARG A 80 7.60 0.53 3.02
N ASP A 81 6.73 1.53 2.95
CA ASP A 81 6.77 2.70 2.10
C ASP A 81 6.93 2.34 0.62
N ALA A 82 5.90 1.68 0.11
CA ALA A 82 5.85 1.28 -1.29
C ALA A 82 5.70 2.48 -2.22
N GLY A 83 6.67 2.70 -3.08
CA GLY A 83 6.57 3.60 -4.22
C GLY A 83 6.26 2.82 -5.50
N LEU A 84 5.56 3.45 -6.42
CA LEU A 84 5.13 2.83 -7.66
C LEU A 84 5.40 3.73 -8.85
N CYS A 85 5.98 3.16 -9.90
CA CYS A 85 6.09 3.81 -11.21
C CYS A 85 5.68 2.83 -12.30
N VAL A 86 4.82 3.28 -13.21
CA VAL A 86 4.39 2.50 -14.37
C VAL A 86 4.78 3.27 -15.62
N SER A 87 5.64 2.68 -16.45
CA SER A 87 6.14 3.30 -17.67
C SER A 87 6.59 2.26 -18.69
N GLY A 88 6.31 2.48 -19.97
CA GLY A 88 6.76 1.63 -21.07
C GLY A 88 6.35 0.17 -20.95
N GLY A 89 5.16 -0.11 -20.43
CA GLY A 89 4.66 -1.47 -20.20
C GLY A 89 5.30 -2.17 -18.99
N LYS A 90 6.13 -1.46 -18.22
CA LYS A 90 6.82 -1.99 -17.04
C LYS A 90 6.25 -1.37 -15.77
N VAL A 91 6.28 -2.14 -14.69
CA VAL A 91 5.89 -1.71 -13.36
C VAL A 91 7.12 -1.79 -12.45
N LEU A 92 7.50 -0.66 -11.87
CA LEU A 92 8.59 -0.57 -10.89
C LEU A 92 7.97 -0.33 -9.52
N LEU A 93 8.29 -1.19 -8.57
CA LEU A 93 7.95 -1.06 -7.17
C LEU A 93 9.23 -0.78 -6.38
N THR A 94 9.21 0.27 -5.56
CA THR A 94 10.27 0.57 -4.60
C THR A 94 9.76 0.35 -3.19
N THR A 95 10.64 -0.11 -2.32
CA THR A 95 10.33 -0.31 -0.90
C THR A 95 11.63 -0.27 -0.10
N PHE A 96 11.54 -0.08 1.20
CA PHE A 96 12.66 -0.33 2.08
C PHE A 96 12.26 -1.20 3.28
N THR A 97 13.26 -1.69 3.99
CA THR A 97 13.05 -2.53 5.15
C THR A 97 13.80 -1.97 6.36
N VAL A 98 13.20 -2.15 7.53
CA VAL A 98 13.81 -1.74 8.80
C VAL A 98 13.84 -2.93 9.75
N SER A 99 15.01 -3.18 10.36
CA SER A 99 15.12 -4.25 11.33
C SER A 99 14.49 -3.87 12.67
N ARG A 100 13.96 -4.86 13.36
CA ARG A 100 13.42 -4.69 14.71
C ARG A 100 14.46 -4.12 15.70
N ALA A 101 15.73 -4.49 15.54
CA ALA A 101 16.80 -3.97 16.37
C ALA A 101 17.00 -2.47 16.17
N VAL A 102 16.95 -1.99 14.92
CA VAL A 102 17.01 -0.57 14.58
C VAL A 102 15.81 0.18 15.13
N GLN A 103 14.60 -0.35 14.96
CA GLN A 103 13.39 0.25 15.50
C GLN A 103 13.46 0.39 17.02
N ARG A 104 13.91 -0.63 17.72
CA ARG A 104 14.10 -0.59 19.19
C ARG A 104 15.13 0.45 19.62
N LYS A 105 16.28 0.46 18.95
CA LYS A 105 17.42 1.31 19.33
C LYS A 105 17.15 2.79 19.09
N TYR A 106 16.60 3.14 17.96
CA TYR A 106 16.51 4.54 17.50
C TYR A 106 15.10 5.15 17.60
N MET A 107 14.07 4.33 17.65
CA MET A 107 12.69 4.80 17.69
C MET A 107 12.02 4.57 19.04
N GLY A 108 12.71 3.95 19.99
CA GLY A 108 12.18 3.66 21.32
C GLY A 108 10.94 2.76 21.33
N MET A 109 10.73 2.00 20.27
CA MET A 109 9.54 1.18 20.04
C MET A 109 9.94 -0.30 20.03
N TRP A 110 9.13 -1.15 20.70
CA TRP A 110 9.32 -2.61 20.81
C TRP A 110 10.35 -3.04 21.87
#